data_cb3d8f55ae0c5b245cb33eae4f2aa979
#
_entry.id   cb3d8f55ae0c5b245cb33eae4f2aa979
#
_cell.length_a   1.000
_cell.length_b   1.000
_cell.length_c   1.000
_cell.angle_alpha   90.00
_cell.angle_beta   90.00
_cell.angle_gamma   90.00
#
_symmetry.space_group_name_H-M   'P 1'
#
loop_
_entity.id
_entity.type
_entity.pdbx_description
1 polymer ?
#
loop_
_entity_poly.entity_id
_entity_poly.type
_entity_poly.pdbx_seq_one_letter_code
_entity_poly.pdbx_strand_id
1 'polypeptide(L)'
;DLLPILWEKAQTKFNYSIPLALPNLKLTKHINLTPGVSWSGNMYTRSYKYTYVAADSTVRIDTVGGLPKFNSQIAFSASMNTRLFGTLRFKKGRLEAIRHTLVPSVSLSYTPDYSDPSFGYYQDVRINNRKFINAEGKEQIGDIRRISTFDPRTMSYGGASGAVSFGFQNTLEAKLKTKSDTASVLTEKVRILDNFGINGSYNLLAKEYALSNIGFNLASRVKDFDINMGGSFDPYLYVADPLFFDIGRRTPDFMFSQGAGLARLQGFNFSIGRRFSAGKPKPKENKNASEAQMNQINRNLDDYVDWNVP
;
A
#
# COMPACT_ATOMS: atom_id res chain seq x y z
N ASP A 1 7.64 -10.03 46.00
CA ASP A 1 8.14 -10.37 44.64
C ASP A 1 6.99 -10.31 43.64
N LEU A 2 6.96 -9.22 42.83
CA LEU A 2 5.97 -9.03 41.77
C LEU A 2 6.30 -9.82 40.47
N LEU A 3 7.55 -10.20 40.29
CA LEU A 3 8.03 -10.87 39.07
C LEU A 3 7.31 -12.19 38.74
N PRO A 4 7.10 -13.13 39.68
CA PRO A 4 6.35 -14.35 39.39
C PRO A 4 4.91 -14.09 38.97
N ILE A 5 4.25 -13.11 39.60
CA ILE A 5 2.86 -12.72 39.27
C ILE A 5 2.79 -12.08 37.89
N LEU A 6 3.76 -11.21 37.55
CA LEU A 6 3.83 -10.60 36.23
C LEU A 6 4.10 -11.66 35.16
N TRP A 7 4.99 -12.62 35.42
CA TRP A 7 5.29 -13.70 34.51
C TRP A 7 4.09 -14.65 34.33
N GLU A 8 3.42 -14.97 35.41
CA GLU A 8 2.21 -15.79 35.38
C GLU A 8 1.08 -15.11 34.61
N LYS A 9 0.96 -13.77 34.67
CA LYS A 9 -0.07 -13.01 33.96
C LYS A 9 0.37 -12.51 32.59
N ALA A 10 1.65 -12.62 32.24
CA ALA A 10 2.16 -12.18 30.94
C ALA A 10 1.55 -12.98 29.79
N GLN A 11 1.09 -12.27 28.77
CA GLN A 11 0.67 -12.87 27.51
C GLN A 11 1.74 -12.58 26.46
N THR A 12 2.32 -13.61 25.92
CA THR A 12 3.28 -13.49 24.81
C THR A 12 2.59 -13.76 23.49
N LYS A 13 2.84 -12.90 22.52
CA LYS A 13 2.34 -12.99 21.16
C LYS A 13 3.51 -13.07 20.22
N PHE A 14 3.55 -14.11 19.40
CA PHE A 14 4.48 -14.30 18.30
C PHE A 14 3.75 -14.13 16.97
N ASN A 15 4.20 -13.21 16.13
CA ASN A 15 3.66 -13.05 14.79
C ASN A 15 4.51 -13.88 13.82
N TYR A 16 3.87 -14.57 12.89
CA TYR A 16 4.54 -15.24 11.79
C TYR A 16 3.86 -14.94 10.46
N SER A 17 4.65 -14.92 9.41
CA SER A 17 4.18 -14.77 8.04
C SER A 17 5.09 -15.55 7.10
N ILE A 18 4.50 -16.50 6.40
CA ILE A 18 5.20 -17.41 5.49
C ILE A 18 4.61 -17.20 4.09
N PRO A 19 5.22 -16.36 3.26
CA PRO A 19 4.82 -16.22 1.87
C PRO A 19 5.27 -17.45 1.08
N LEU A 20 4.34 -18.06 0.37
CA LEU A 20 4.60 -19.16 -0.56
C LEU A 20 4.62 -18.56 -1.97
N ALA A 21 5.82 -18.34 -2.49
CA ALA A 21 6.00 -17.88 -3.86
C ALA A 21 5.72 -19.05 -4.82
N LEU A 22 4.68 -18.91 -5.63
CA LEU A 22 4.37 -19.84 -6.69
C LEU A 22 5.09 -19.42 -7.99
N PRO A 23 5.40 -20.36 -8.90
CA PRO A 23 6.05 -20.01 -10.15
C PRO A 23 5.24 -19.01 -10.98
N ASN A 24 5.93 -18.06 -11.58
CA ASN A 24 5.32 -17.14 -12.53
C ASN A 24 4.83 -17.91 -13.76
N LEU A 25 3.58 -17.71 -14.10
CA LEU A 25 2.93 -18.28 -15.27
C LEU A 25 2.93 -17.25 -16.39
N LYS A 26 3.48 -17.61 -17.53
CA LYS A 26 3.38 -16.81 -18.76
C LYS A 26 2.08 -17.14 -19.46
N LEU A 27 1.06 -16.31 -19.31
CA LEU A 27 -0.21 -16.48 -20.01
C LEU A 27 -0.05 -16.22 -21.51
N THR A 28 0.77 -15.25 -21.85
CA THR A 28 1.15 -14.91 -23.22
C THR A 28 2.61 -14.45 -23.25
N LYS A 29 3.13 -14.13 -24.47
CA LYS A 29 4.48 -13.57 -24.65
C LYS A 29 4.76 -12.31 -23.80
N HIS A 30 3.70 -11.58 -23.41
CA HIS A 30 3.80 -10.26 -22.78
C HIS A 30 3.07 -10.15 -21.45
N ILE A 31 2.28 -11.14 -21.06
CA ILE A 31 1.50 -11.13 -19.83
C ILE A 31 2.04 -12.20 -18.88
N ASN A 32 2.52 -11.75 -17.74
CA ASN A 32 2.94 -12.62 -16.64
C ASN A 32 1.85 -12.62 -15.57
N LEU A 33 1.47 -13.81 -15.12
CA LEU A 33 0.62 -14.03 -13.96
C LEU A 33 1.49 -14.56 -12.82
N THR A 34 1.46 -13.89 -11.70
CA THR A 34 2.17 -14.26 -10.48
C THR A 34 1.13 -14.64 -9.42
N PRO A 35 0.81 -15.92 -9.26
CA PRO A 35 0.00 -16.38 -8.16
C PRO A 35 0.81 -16.37 -6.86
N GLY A 36 0.14 -16.22 -5.74
CA GLY A 36 0.76 -16.23 -4.41
C GLY A 36 -0.21 -16.76 -3.37
N VAL A 37 0.33 -17.44 -2.38
CA VAL A 37 -0.37 -17.86 -1.18
C VAL A 37 0.46 -17.38 0.00
N SER A 38 -0.17 -16.82 1.00
CA SER A 38 0.51 -16.46 2.24
C SER A 38 -0.19 -17.13 3.42
N TRP A 39 0.60 -17.76 4.24
CA TRP A 39 0.16 -18.29 5.53
C TRP A 39 0.73 -17.41 6.63
N SER A 40 -0.16 -16.76 7.36
CA SER A 40 0.22 -15.83 8.42
C SER A 40 -0.65 -16.01 9.64
N GLY A 41 -0.16 -15.54 10.77
CA GLY A 41 -0.94 -15.61 11.99
C GLY A 41 -0.15 -15.21 13.22
N ASN A 42 -0.72 -15.59 14.35
CA ASN A 42 -0.14 -15.31 15.65
C ASN A 42 -0.17 -16.58 16.51
N MET A 43 0.89 -16.80 17.22
CA MET A 43 0.96 -17.79 18.30
C MET A 43 0.80 -17.04 19.63
N TYR A 44 -0.09 -17.54 20.47
CA TYR A 44 -0.37 -17.01 21.80
C TYR A 44 -0.07 -18.04 22.87
N THR A 45 0.49 -17.63 23.98
CA THR A 45 0.73 -18.50 25.15
C THR A 45 -0.53 -18.76 25.96
N ARG A 46 -1.59 -17.96 25.75
CA ARG A 46 -2.87 -18.03 26.47
C ARG A 46 -4.03 -17.78 25.53
N SER A 47 -5.18 -18.34 25.89
CA SER A 47 -6.47 -18.00 25.30
C SER A 47 -7.51 -17.74 26.38
N TYR A 48 -8.64 -17.20 26.00
CA TYR A 48 -9.71 -16.80 26.89
C TYR A 48 -11.01 -17.49 26.51
N LYS A 49 -11.76 -17.91 27.52
CA LYS A 49 -13.13 -18.42 27.38
C LYS A 49 -14.08 -17.43 28.05
N TYR A 50 -15.11 -17.08 27.33
CA TYR A 50 -16.12 -16.13 27.79
C TYR A 50 -17.39 -16.86 28.17
N THR A 51 -17.91 -16.59 29.37
CA THR A 51 -19.17 -17.18 29.86
C THR A 51 -20.05 -16.06 30.39
N TYR A 52 -21.25 -15.94 29.83
CA TYR A 52 -22.23 -14.97 30.33
C TYR A 52 -22.89 -15.51 31.60
N VAL A 53 -22.86 -14.72 32.68
CA VAL A 53 -23.48 -15.01 33.95
C VAL A 53 -24.78 -14.21 34.05
N ALA A 54 -25.93 -14.91 33.94
CA ALA A 54 -27.23 -14.25 33.88
C ALA A 54 -27.65 -13.60 35.22
N ALA A 55 -27.12 -14.09 36.34
CA ALA A 55 -27.47 -13.62 37.66
C ALA A 55 -27.09 -12.15 37.93
N ASP A 56 -25.93 -11.74 37.42
CA ASP A 56 -25.39 -10.39 37.60
C ASP A 56 -25.21 -9.62 36.27
N SER A 57 -25.66 -10.21 35.18
CA SER A 57 -25.54 -9.65 33.82
C SER A 57 -24.10 -9.30 33.43
N THR A 58 -23.14 -10.11 33.88
CA THR A 58 -21.71 -9.93 33.58
C THR A 58 -21.17 -10.99 32.64
N VAL A 59 -20.03 -10.71 32.00
CA VAL A 59 -19.28 -11.69 31.23
C VAL A 59 -18.04 -12.10 32.00
N ARG A 60 -18.01 -13.35 32.45
CA ARG A 60 -16.83 -13.93 33.08
C ARG A 60 -15.81 -14.32 32.03
N ILE A 61 -14.56 -13.98 32.28
CA ILE A 61 -13.41 -14.26 31.43
C ILE A 61 -12.52 -15.27 32.16
N ASP A 62 -12.48 -16.48 31.66
CA ASP A 62 -11.61 -17.53 32.19
C ASP A 62 -10.37 -17.65 31.30
N THR A 63 -9.19 -17.62 31.90
CA THR A 63 -7.93 -17.82 31.18
C THR A 63 -7.68 -19.30 30.98
N VAL A 64 -7.47 -19.71 29.73
CA VAL A 64 -7.09 -21.07 29.37
C VAL A 64 -5.61 -21.06 29.04
N GLY A 65 -4.80 -21.62 29.95
CA GLY A 65 -3.37 -21.81 29.76
C GLY A 65 -3.04 -23.20 29.18
N GLY A 66 -1.77 -23.47 28.98
CA GLY A 66 -1.25 -24.77 28.52
C GLY A 66 -0.43 -24.64 27.25
N LEU A 67 -0.74 -25.44 26.25
CA LEU A 67 -0.03 -25.43 24.98
C LEU A 67 -0.28 -24.11 24.21
N PRO A 68 0.71 -23.63 23.45
CA PRO A 68 0.52 -22.46 22.58
C PRO A 68 -0.67 -22.63 21.64
N LYS A 69 -1.44 -21.58 21.49
CA LYS A 69 -2.60 -21.50 20.58
C LYS A 69 -2.24 -20.68 19.36
N PHE A 70 -2.75 -21.09 18.22
CA PHE A 70 -2.46 -20.43 16.94
C PHE A 70 -3.74 -19.81 16.36
N ASN A 71 -3.62 -18.58 15.92
CA ASN A 71 -4.59 -17.93 15.07
C ASN A 71 -3.94 -17.84 13.68
N SER A 72 -4.36 -18.68 12.76
CA SER A 72 -3.77 -18.79 11.42
C SER A 72 -4.76 -18.41 10.35
N GLN A 73 -4.27 -17.74 9.32
CA GLN A 73 -5.06 -17.43 8.14
C GLN A 73 -4.25 -17.67 6.86
N ILE A 74 -4.93 -18.10 5.82
CA ILE A 74 -4.37 -18.24 4.48
C ILE A 74 -5.00 -17.15 3.60
N ALA A 75 -4.16 -16.40 2.91
CA ALA A 75 -4.59 -15.43 1.92
C ALA A 75 -4.08 -15.84 0.54
N PHE A 76 -4.91 -15.67 -0.46
CA PHE A 76 -4.62 -15.95 -1.85
C PHE A 76 -4.44 -14.64 -2.61
N SER A 77 -3.49 -14.62 -3.54
CA SER A 77 -3.27 -13.49 -4.42
C SER A 77 -2.93 -13.94 -5.82
N ALA A 78 -3.28 -13.12 -6.79
CA ALA A 78 -2.84 -13.29 -8.16
C ALA A 78 -2.60 -11.90 -8.76
N SER A 79 -1.43 -11.67 -9.33
CA SER A 79 -1.12 -10.40 -9.97
C SER A 79 -0.73 -10.59 -11.42
N MET A 80 -1.21 -9.70 -12.27
CA MET A 80 -0.87 -9.63 -13.69
C MET A 80 -0.25 -8.28 -13.99
N ASN A 81 0.82 -8.28 -14.73
CA ASN A 81 1.40 -7.07 -15.28
C ASN A 81 1.92 -7.30 -16.69
N THR A 82 1.97 -6.23 -17.45
CA THR A 82 2.59 -6.22 -18.76
C THR A 82 3.30 -4.90 -18.97
N ARG A 83 4.14 -4.82 -19.99
CA ARG A 83 4.85 -3.59 -20.34
C ARG A 83 4.65 -3.30 -21.83
N LEU A 84 4.02 -2.17 -22.08
CA LEU A 84 3.74 -1.68 -23.42
C LEU A 84 4.69 -0.53 -23.75
N PHE A 85 5.20 -0.52 -24.96
CA PHE A 85 6.12 0.50 -25.44
C PHE A 85 5.57 1.18 -26.69
N GLY A 86 5.56 2.51 -26.66
CA GLY A 86 5.34 3.34 -27.84
C GLY A 86 6.57 4.18 -28.11
N THR A 87 7.00 4.29 -29.36
CA THR A 87 8.09 5.17 -29.74
C THR A 87 7.68 6.02 -30.94
N LEU A 88 7.68 7.35 -30.71
CA LEU A 88 7.46 8.33 -31.75
C LEU A 88 8.81 8.92 -32.19
N ARG A 89 9.12 8.85 -33.46
CA ARG A 89 10.38 9.38 -34.04
C ARG A 89 10.14 10.66 -34.82
N PHE A 90 11.04 11.61 -34.65
CA PHE A 90 10.99 12.91 -35.32
C PHE A 90 12.15 13.03 -36.31
N LYS A 91 11.84 13.43 -37.54
CA LYS A 91 12.86 13.55 -38.59
C LYS A 91 13.61 14.91 -38.57
N LYS A 92 13.00 15.92 -37.98
CA LYS A 92 13.55 17.30 -37.95
C LYS A 92 13.71 17.79 -36.50
N GLY A 93 14.71 18.64 -36.27
CA GLY A 93 14.96 19.25 -34.98
C GLY A 93 15.89 18.45 -34.06
N ARG A 94 16.06 18.96 -32.84
CA ARG A 94 16.94 18.36 -31.79
C ARG A 94 16.33 17.12 -31.16
N LEU A 95 15.00 17.04 -31.10
CA LEU A 95 14.28 15.88 -30.57
C LEU A 95 14.29 14.77 -31.61
N GLU A 96 14.94 13.64 -31.33
CA GLU A 96 15.03 12.50 -32.23
C GLU A 96 13.85 11.54 -32.03
N ALA A 97 13.53 11.23 -30.77
CA ALA A 97 12.44 10.31 -30.44
C ALA A 97 11.86 10.59 -29.05
N ILE A 98 10.59 10.24 -28.88
CA ILE A 98 9.95 10.10 -27.58
C ILE A 98 9.55 8.64 -27.39
N ARG A 99 9.93 8.05 -26.27
CA ARG A 99 9.53 6.71 -25.88
C ARG A 99 8.57 6.81 -24.70
N HIS A 100 7.39 6.26 -24.87
CA HIS A 100 6.40 6.08 -23.84
C HIS A 100 6.42 4.62 -23.38
N THR A 101 6.51 4.39 -22.09
CA THR A 101 6.38 3.08 -21.46
C THR A 101 5.16 3.09 -20.56
N LEU A 102 4.23 2.18 -20.81
CA LEU A 102 3.02 1.99 -20.01
C LEU A 102 3.08 0.61 -19.35
N VAL A 103 2.93 0.57 -18.04
CA VAL A 103 2.91 -0.67 -17.25
C VAL A 103 1.56 -0.79 -16.55
N PRO A 104 0.55 -1.37 -17.20
CA PRO A 104 -0.69 -1.73 -16.52
C PRO A 104 -0.46 -2.92 -15.60
N SER A 105 -1.13 -2.91 -14.46
CA SER A 105 -1.14 -3.98 -13.47
C SER A 105 -2.55 -4.21 -12.95
N VAL A 106 -2.88 -5.46 -12.72
CA VAL A 106 -4.12 -5.89 -12.05
C VAL A 106 -3.75 -6.96 -11.05
N SER A 107 -4.28 -6.88 -9.85
CA SER A 107 -4.10 -7.91 -8.83
C SER A 107 -5.42 -8.25 -8.15
N LEU A 108 -5.62 -9.52 -7.89
CA LEU A 108 -6.70 -10.08 -7.10
C LEU A 108 -6.13 -10.53 -5.76
N SER A 109 -6.79 -10.21 -4.68
CA SER A 109 -6.52 -10.74 -3.34
C SER A 109 -7.79 -11.28 -2.72
N TYR A 110 -7.70 -12.39 -2.01
CA TYR A 110 -8.81 -13.00 -1.30
C TYR A 110 -8.33 -13.66 0.00
N THR A 111 -9.00 -13.35 1.08
CA THR A 111 -8.82 -13.98 2.38
C THR A 111 -10.17 -14.49 2.86
N PRO A 112 -10.33 -15.80 3.15
CA PRO A 112 -11.56 -16.35 3.70
C PRO A 112 -11.96 -15.73 5.04
N ASP A 113 -13.21 -15.93 5.43
CA ASP A 113 -13.70 -15.49 6.74
C ASP A 113 -13.16 -16.40 7.85
N TYR A 114 -12.19 -15.92 8.58
CA TYR A 114 -11.65 -16.60 9.77
C TYR A 114 -12.30 -16.12 11.07
N SER A 115 -13.29 -15.23 11.00
CA SER A 115 -14.04 -14.78 12.18
C SER A 115 -15.14 -15.74 12.61
N ASP A 116 -15.46 -16.74 11.78
CA ASP A 116 -16.45 -17.75 12.12
C ASP A 116 -16.02 -18.54 13.37
N PRO A 117 -16.91 -18.73 14.35
CA PRO A 117 -16.60 -19.47 15.59
C PRO A 117 -16.10 -20.89 15.37
N SER A 118 -16.43 -21.54 14.23
CA SER A 118 -15.96 -22.89 13.89
C SER A 118 -14.43 -23.02 13.81
N PHE A 119 -13.72 -21.91 13.52
CA PHE A 119 -12.25 -21.89 13.57
C PHE A 119 -11.69 -21.84 15.00
N GLY A 120 -12.53 -21.53 16.00
CA GLY A 120 -12.11 -21.39 17.39
C GLY A 120 -11.33 -20.12 17.73
N TYR A 121 -11.19 -19.20 16.77
CA TYR A 121 -10.48 -17.92 16.97
C TYR A 121 -11.35 -16.87 17.63
N TYR A 122 -12.66 -17.02 17.50
CA TYR A 122 -13.66 -16.12 18.06
C TYR A 122 -14.76 -16.92 18.75
N GLN A 123 -15.41 -16.29 19.71
CA GLN A 123 -16.57 -16.82 20.42
C GLN A 123 -17.68 -15.78 20.35
N ASP A 124 -18.89 -16.23 20.02
CA ASP A 124 -20.09 -15.41 20.11
C ASP A 124 -20.57 -15.42 21.57
N VAL A 125 -20.55 -14.26 22.19
CA VAL A 125 -20.80 -14.09 23.61
C VAL A 125 -21.99 -13.17 23.82
N ARG A 126 -22.97 -13.62 24.58
CA ARG A 126 -24.06 -12.79 25.05
C ARG A 126 -23.52 -11.79 26.08
N ILE A 127 -23.90 -10.51 25.95
CA ILE A 127 -23.33 -9.45 26.80
C ILE A 127 -24.37 -8.77 27.72
N ASN A 128 -25.67 -9.00 27.50
CA ASN A 128 -26.72 -8.47 28.34
C ASN A 128 -28.00 -9.31 28.28
N ASN A 129 -29.05 -8.92 29.01
CA ASN A 129 -30.36 -9.59 29.05
C ASN A 129 -31.45 -8.83 28.29
N ARG A 130 -31.09 -7.84 27.43
CA ARG A 130 -32.08 -7.05 26.70
C ARG A 130 -32.85 -7.92 25.74
N LYS A 131 -34.19 -7.80 25.77
CA LYS A 131 -35.06 -8.46 24.77
C LYS A 131 -35.32 -7.52 23.60
N PHE A 132 -35.18 -8.02 22.40
CA PHE A 132 -35.46 -7.28 21.17
C PHE A 132 -35.84 -8.23 20.04
N ILE A 133 -36.44 -7.68 19.00
CA ILE A 133 -36.72 -8.41 17.76
C ILE A 133 -35.54 -8.20 16.82
N ASN A 134 -34.90 -9.27 16.37
CA ASN A 134 -33.77 -9.19 15.45
C ASN A 134 -34.25 -8.84 14.01
N ALA A 135 -33.28 -8.63 13.10
CA ALA A 135 -33.57 -8.28 11.70
C ALA A 135 -34.40 -9.34 10.95
N GLU A 136 -34.46 -10.56 11.49
CA GLU A 136 -35.22 -11.70 10.94
C GLU A 136 -36.63 -11.81 11.54
N GLY A 137 -37.05 -10.87 12.40
CA GLY A 137 -38.36 -10.84 13.05
C GLY A 137 -38.50 -11.83 14.21
N LYS A 138 -37.41 -12.41 14.71
CA LYS A 138 -37.41 -13.35 15.84
C LYS A 138 -37.06 -12.65 17.15
N GLU A 139 -37.77 -13.04 18.24
CA GLU A 139 -37.41 -12.55 19.57
C GLU A 139 -36.04 -13.08 19.98
N GLN A 140 -35.13 -12.18 20.30
CA GLN A 140 -33.80 -12.47 20.78
C GLN A 140 -33.59 -11.88 22.16
N ILE A 141 -32.93 -12.63 23.04
CA ILE A 141 -32.59 -12.18 24.39
C ILE A 141 -31.10 -11.98 24.47
N GLY A 142 -30.69 -10.73 24.68
CA GLY A 142 -29.30 -10.30 24.83
C GLY A 142 -28.61 -10.01 23.50
N ASP A 143 -27.81 -8.98 23.52
CA ASP A 143 -26.91 -8.66 22.42
C ASP A 143 -25.77 -9.68 22.40
N ILE A 144 -25.48 -10.19 21.22
CA ILE A 144 -24.36 -11.13 20.99
C ILE A 144 -23.21 -10.35 20.39
N ARG A 145 -22.03 -10.51 20.96
CA ARG A 145 -20.79 -9.95 20.40
C ARG A 145 -19.81 -11.08 20.12
N ARG A 146 -19.17 -10.99 18.97
CA ARG A 146 -18.07 -11.87 18.56
C ARG A 146 -16.77 -11.30 19.11
N ILE A 147 -16.12 -12.02 20.02
CA ILE A 147 -14.92 -11.61 20.73
C ILE A 147 -13.80 -12.60 20.47
N SER A 148 -12.59 -12.11 20.29
CA SER A 148 -11.41 -12.96 20.08
C SER A 148 -11.10 -13.80 21.33
N THR A 149 -10.86 -15.09 21.11
CA THR A 149 -10.42 -16.02 22.17
C THR A 149 -8.95 -15.78 22.60
N PHE A 150 -8.21 -14.94 21.87
CA PHE A 150 -6.80 -14.65 22.14
C PHE A 150 -6.56 -13.30 22.79
N ASP A 151 -7.45 -12.33 22.57
CA ASP A 151 -7.37 -11.01 23.17
C ASP A 151 -8.76 -10.49 23.49
N PRO A 152 -9.11 -10.35 24.79
CA PRO A 152 -10.43 -9.90 25.21
C PRO A 152 -10.78 -8.47 24.78
N ARG A 153 -9.78 -7.69 24.37
CA ARG A 153 -9.97 -6.31 23.88
C ARG A 153 -10.27 -6.26 22.39
N THR A 154 -9.99 -7.33 21.66
CA THR A 154 -10.16 -7.40 20.21
C THR A 154 -11.51 -8.03 19.88
N MET A 155 -12.43 -7.22 19.36
CA MET A 155 -13.63 -7.73 18.69
C MET A 155 -13.26 -8.37 17.34
N SER A 156 -14.14 -9.17 16.78
CA SER A 156 -13.92 -9.74 15.45
C SER A 156 -13.67 -8.63 14.44
N TYR A 157 -12.53 -8.68 13.78
CA TYR A 157 -12.20 -7.82 12.65
C TYR A 157 -12.40 -8.58 11.37
N GLY A 158 -13.43 -8.17 10.65
CA GLY A 158 -13.63 -8.55 9.27
C GLY A 158 -13.98 -10.01 9.05
N GLY A 159 -14.97 -10.19 8.23
CA GLY A 159 -15.22 -11.45 7.58
C GLY A 159 -14.20 -11.69 6.45
N ALA A 160 -14.63 -12.41 5.44
CA ALA A 160 -13.87 -12.55 4.22
C ALA A 160 -13.46 -11.18 3.65
N SER A 161 -12.28 -11.08 3.10
CA SER A 161 -11.85 -9.92 2.31
C SER A 161 -11.51 -10.35 0.89
N GLY A 162 -11.92 -9.57 -0.08
CA GLY A 162 -11.66 -9.82 -1.48
C GLY A 162 -11.58 -8.50 -2.24
N ALA A 163 -10.49 -8.28 -2.98
CA ALA A 163 -10.32 -7.05 -3.73
C ALA A 163 -9.59 -7.28 -5.05
N VAL A 164 -10.01 -6.52 -6.06
CA VAL A 164 -9.26 -6.33 -7.30
C VAL A 164 -8.60 -4.96 -7.24
N SER A 165 -7.27 -4.91 -7.25
CA SER A 165 -6.52 -3.67 -7.38
C SER A 165 -6.03 -3.51 -8.81
N PHE A 166 -6.04 -2.29 -9.31
CA PHE A 166 -5.57 -1.96 -10.64
C PHE A 166 -4.66 -0.73 -10.60
N GLY A 167 -3.74 -0.68 -11.53
CA GLY A 167 -2.82 0.43 -11.65
C GLY A 167 -2.24 0.58 -13.03
N PHE A 168 -1.86 1.81 -13.34
CA PHE A 168 -1.17 2.19 -14.57
C PHE A 168 0.03 3.04 -14.19
N GLN A 169 1.22 2.64 -14.63
CA GLN A 169 2.42 3.45 -14.48
C GLN A 169 2.92 3.85 -15.86
N ASN A 170 3.23 5.12 -16.01
CA ASN A 170 3.68 5.72 -17.26
C ASN A 170 5.04 6.37 -17.05
N THR A 171 5.95 6.14 -17.98
CA THR A 171 7.25 6.79 -18.05
C THR A 171 7.43 7.37 -19.44
N LEU A 172 7.97 8.60 -19.53
CA LEU A 172 8.20 9.28 -20.78
C LEU A 172 9.67 9.70 -20.89
N GLU A 173 10.35 9.18 -21.90
CA GLU A 173 11.76 9.45 -22.17
C GLU A 173 11.90 10.13 -23.54
N ALA A 174 12.74 11.17 -23.59
CA ALA A 174 13.13 11.80 -24.85
C ALA A 174 14.56 11.43 -25.22
N LYS A 175 14.81 11.26 -26.49
CA LYS A 175 16.14 11.14 -27.10
C LYS A 175 16.45 12.41 -27.87
N LEU A 176 17.47 13.13 -27.41
CA LEU A 176 17.90 14.41 -27.97
C LEU A 176 19.23 14.25 -28.71
N LYS A 177 19.38 14.93 -29.83
CA LYS A 177 20.68 15.06 -30.53
C LYS A 177 21.60 15.98 -29.74
N THR A 178 22.84 15.58 -29.57
CA THR A 178 23.87 16.41 -28.92
C THR A 178 24.26 17.59 -29.81
N LYS A 179 24.56 18.74 -29.21
CA LYS A 179 24.91 19.96 -29.94
C LYS A 179 26.36 19.94 -30.49
N SER A 180 27.22 19.05 -30.03
CA SER A 180 28.64 19.04 -30.36
C SER A 180 28.99 17.95 -31.36
N ASP A 181 29.58 18.29 -32.47
CA ASP A 181 30.04 17.35 -33.49
C ASP A 181 31.26 16.51 -33.04
N THR A 182 31.93 16.96 -31.97
CA THR A 182 33.10 16.28 -31.36
C THR A 182 32.74 15.40 -30.17
N ALA A 183 31.46 15.30 -29.80
CA ALA A 183 31.04 14.47 -28.67
C ALA A 183 31.11 12.97 -29.05
N SER A 184 31.70 12.18 -28.18
CA SER A 184 31.77 10.71 -28.31
C SER A 184 30.37 10.06 -28.27
N VAL A 185 29.36 10.79 -27.80
CA VAL A 185 27.96 10.37 -27.72
C VAL A 185 27.09 11.32 -28.53
N LEU A 186 26.58 10.88 -29.66
CA LEU A 186 25.76 11.66 -30.59
C LEU A 186 24.34 11.95 -30.09
N THR A 187 23.89 11.27 -29.02
CA THR A 187 22.52 11.41 -28.51
C THR A 187 22.48 11.30 -27.00
N GLU A 188 21.64 12.11 -26.36
CA GLU A 188 21.38 12.13 -24.94
C GLU A 188 19.96 11.63 -24.65
N LYS A 189 19.79 10.78 -23.63
CA LYS A 189 18.47 10.35 -23.13
C LYS A 189 18.09 11.22 -21.93
N VAL A 190 16.95 11.88 -22.02
CA VAL A 190 16.39 12.69 -20.95
C VAL A 190 15.03 12.13 -20.55
N ARG A 191 14.83 11.89 -19.28
CA ARG A 191 13.50 11.54 -18.75
C ARG A 191 12.69 12.81 -18.63
N ILE A 192 11.54 12.88 -19.34
CA ILE A 192 10.58 13.98 -19.23
C ILE A 192 9.66 13.71 -18.06
N LEU A 193 9.28 12.44 -17.88
CA LEU A 193 8.38 11.98 -16.84
C LEU A 193 8.95 10.70 -16.25
N ASP A 194 9.41 10.76 -15.00
CA ASP A 194 9.98 9.59 -14.33
C ASP A 194 8.89 8.59 -13.96
N ASN A 195 7.74 9.09 -13.53
CA ASN A 195 6.57 8.28 -13.26
C ASN A 195 5.29 9.13 -13.27
N PHE A 196 4.26 8.60 -13.91
CA PHE A 196 2.87 9.02 -13.69
C PHE A 196 2.04 7.78 -13.44
N GLY A 197 1.54 7.65 -12.22
CA GLY A 197 0.74 6.52 -11.78
C GLY A 197 -0.71 6.89 -11.53
N ILE A 198 -1.61 5.96 -11.86
CA ILE A 198 -3.01 5.96 -11.45
C ILE A 198 -3.26 4.61 -10.82
N ASN A 199 -3.93 4.57 -9.66
CA ASN A 199 -4.24 3.33 -8.98
C ASN A 199 -5.58 3.40 -8.25
N GLY A 200 -6.19 2.24 -8.10
CA GLY A 200 -7.43 2.06 -7.36
C GLY A 200 -7.66 0.60 -7.03
N SER A 201 -8.71 0.35 -6.26
CA SER A 201 -9.13 -1.00 -5.91
C SER A 201 -10.64 -1.10 -5.84
N TYR A 202 -11.15 -2.27 -6.13
CA TYR A 202 -12.56 -2.62 -6.02
C TYR A 202 -12.72 -3.75 -5.01
N ASN A 203 -13.47 -3.52 -3.94
CA ASN A 203 -13.78 -4.53 -2.94
C ASN A 203 -14.95 -5.39 -3.44
N LEU A 204 -14.66 -6.66 -3.71
CA LEU A 204 -15.62 -7.62 -4.26
C LEU A 204 -16.74 -8.01 -3.29
N LEU A 205 -16.52 -7.80 -2.00
CA LEU A 205 -17.41 -8.22 -0.93
C LEU A 205 -18.17 -7.05 -0.29
N ALA A 206 -17.84 -5.84 -0.66
CA ALA A 206 -18.55 -4.66 -0.17
C ALA A 206 -19.91 -4.52 -0.83
N LYS A 207 -20.94 -4.31 -0.03
CA LYS A 207 -22.30 -4.02 -0.51
C LYS A 207 -22.44 -2.58 -1.03
N GLU A 208 -21.69 -1.66 -0.43
CA GLU A 208 -21.64 -0.24 -0.76
C GLU A 208 -20.19 0.24 -0.77
N TYR A 209 -19.92 1.31 -1.48
CA TYR A 209 -18.59 1.92 -1.58
C TYR A 209 -17.48 0.94 -2.00
N ALA A 210 -17.83 0.03 -2.91
CA ALA A 210 -16.92 -1.02 -3.35
C ALA A 210 -15.67 -0.49 -4.07
N LEU A 211 -15.78 0.61 -4.82
CA LEU A 211 -14.63 1.24 -5.48
C LEU A 211 -13.90 2.18 -4.50
N SER A 212 -12.60 2.01 -4.38
CA SER A 212 -11.77 2.93 -3.60
C SER A 212 -11.67 4.29 -4.26
N ASN A 213 -11.13 5.26 -3.54
CA ASN A 213 -10.64 6.47 -4.16
C ASN A 213 -9.57 6.12 -5.21
N ILE A 214 -9.56 6.86 -6.30
CA ILE A 214 -8.58 6.72 -7.38
C ILE A 214 -7.39 7.61 -7.07
N GLY A 215 -6.28 7.00 -6.70
CA GLY A 215 -5.03 7.70 -6.44
C GLY A 215 -4.31 8.04 -7.73
N PHE A 216 -3.60 9.17 -7.74
CA PHE A 216 -2.64 9.50 -8.77
C PHE A 216 -1.34 10.03 -8.15
N ASN A 217 -0.25 9.78 -8.82
CA ASN A 217 1.06 10.30 -8.46
C ASN A 217 1.84 10.63 -9.72
N LEU A 218 2.59 11.72 -9.67
CA LEU A 218 3.48 12.16 -10.72
C LEU A 218 4.83 12.48 -10.10
N ALA A 219 5.88 11.99 -10.71
CA ALA A 219 7.25 12.34 -10.40
C ALA A 219 7.99 12.69 -11.69
N SER A 220 8.68 13.80 -11.68
CA SER A 220 9.49 14.25 -12.81
C SER A 220 10.73 14.97 -12.30
N ARG A 221 11.84 14.76 -13.00
CA ARG A 221 13.08 15.48 -12.76
C ARG A 221 13.41 16.33 -13.97
N VAL A 222 13.41 17.64 -13.76
CA VAL A 222 13.78 18.60 -14.79
C VAL A 222 15.06 19.31 -14.35
N LYS A 223 16.19 18.93 -14.94
CA LYS A 223 17.54 19.35 -14.53
C LYS A 223 17.80 19.02 -13.05
N ASP A 224 17.97 20.05 -12.22
CA ASP A 224 18.26 19.91 -10.78
C ASP A 224 16.99 19.95 -9.91
N PHE A 225 15.82 20.06 -10.53
CA PHE A 225 14.55 20.12 -9.82
C PHE A 225 13.84 18.76 -9.82
N ASP A 226 13.52 18.28 -8.65
CA ASP A 226 12.64 17.13 -8.43
C ASP A 226 11.22 17.64 -8.17
N ILE A 227 10.28 17.29 -9.02
CA ILE A 227 8.87 17.69 -8.95
C ILE A 227 8.05 16.46 -8.60
N ASN A 228 7.28 16.52 -7.52
CA ASN A 228 6.36 15.46 -7.15
C ASN A 228 4.96 16.04 -6.93
N MET A 229 3.98 15.35 -7.46
CA MET A 229 2.56 15.67 -7.29
C MET A 229 1.83 14.37 -6.95
N GLY A 230 0.80 14.48 -6.14
CA GLY A 230 -0.05 13.35 -5.82
C GLY A 230 -1.40 13.79 -5.29
N GLY A 231 -2.32 12.87 -5.28
CA GLY A 231 -3.64 13.13 -4.78
C GLY A 231 -4.58 11.96 -4.98
N SER A 232 -5.83 12.16 -4.63
CA SER A 232 -6.88 11.17 -4.83
C SER A 232 -8.19 11.81 -5.23
N PHE A 233 -8.94 11.08 -6.03
CA PHE A 233 -10.29 11.41 -6.46
C PHE A 233 -11.28 10.43 -5.84
N ASP A 234 -12.35 10.94 -5.25
CA ASP A 234 -13.49 10.14 -4.80
C ASP A 234 -14.52 10.04 -5.93
N PRO A 235 -14.86 8.84 -6.41
CA PRO A 235 -15.83 8.66 -7.49
C PRO A 235 -17.28 8.78 -7.03
N TYR A 236 -17.53 8.88 -5.72
CA TYR A 236 -18.89 8.87 -5.16
C TYR A 236 -19.49 10.24 -5.01
N LEU A 237 -20.82 10.30 -5.15
CA LEU A 237 -21.60 11.53 -5.03
C LEU A 237 -21.66 12.00 -3.57
N TYR A 238 -21.55 13.30 -3.39
CA TYR A 238 -21.84 13.97 -2.14
C TYR A 238 -23.11 14.80 -2.29
N VAL A 239 -24.04 14.60 -1.38
CA VAL A 239 -25.28 15.38 -1.29
C VAL A 239 -25.27 16.22 -0.03
N ALA A 240 -25.94 17.37 -0.05
CA ALA A 240 -26.10 18.19 1.14
C ALA A 240 -26.80 17.37 2.24
N ASP A 241 -26.29 17.43 3.46
CA ASP A 241 -26.97 16.83 4.60
C ASP A 241 -28.09 17.76 5.04
N PRO A 242 -29.36 17.27 5.15
CA PRO A 242 -30.48 18.10 5.58
C PRO A 242 -30.34 18.70 6.99
N LEU A 243 -29.52 18.06 7.85
CA LEU A 243 -29.29 18.50 9.23
C LEU A 243 -28.02 19.37 9.37
N PHE A 244 -27.04 19.19 8.47
CA PHE A 244 -25.75 19.86 8.50
C PHE A 244 -25.38 20.34 7.10
N PHE A 245 -25.95 21.47 6.69
CA PHE A 245 -25.80 22.02 5.33
C PHE A 245 -24.35 22.22 4.88
N ASP A 246 -23.43 22.40 5.81
CA ASP A 246 -22.00 22.62 5.53
C ASP A 246 -21.22 21.33 5.32
N ILE A 247 -21.77 20.17 5.67
CA ILE A 247 -21.10 18.88 5.60
C ILE A 247 -21.89 17.98 4.65
N GLY A 248 -21.40 17.84 3.41
CA GLY A 248 -22.00 16.93 2.46
C GLY A 248 -21.89 15.46 2.93
N ARG A 249 -22.97 14.71 2.79
CA ARG A 249 -22.99 13.27 3.03
C ARG A 249 -22.60 12.52 1.77
N ARG A 250 -21.61 11.62 1.88
CA ARG A 250 -21.23 10.69 0.83
C ARG A 250 -22.33 9.67 0.61
N THR A 251 -22.68 9.40 -0.64
CA THR A 251 -23.67 8.39 -1.03
C THR A 251 -22.99 7.25 -1.79
N PRO A 252 -23.60 6.05 -1.88
CA PRO A 252 -23.04 4.95 -2.64
C PRO A 252 -23.13 5.13 -4.16
N ASP A 253 -23.81 6.18 -4.63
CA ASP A 253 -23.96 6.47 -6.04
C ASP A 253 -22.68 7.11 -6.62
N PHE A 254 -22.36 6.74 -7.85
CA PHE A 254 -21.23 7.36 -8.54
C PHE A 254 -21.59 8.74 -9.09
N MET A 255 -20.68 9.70 -9.00
CA MET A 255 -20.86 11.05 -9.56
C MET A 255 -21.19 11.02 -11.06
N PHE A 256 -20.51 10.17 -11.82
CA PHE A 256 -20.74 10.09 -13.27
C PHE A 256 -22.13 9.57 -13.63
N SER A 257 -22.71 8.67 -12.85
CA SER A 257 -24.06 8.14 -13.10
C SER A 257 -25.17 9.18 -12.88
N GLN A 258 -24.89 10.18 -12.06
CA GLN A 258 -25.80 11.30 -11.74
C GLN A 258 -25.49 12.57 -12.54
N GLY A 259 -24.59 12.52 -13.51
CA GLY A 259 -24.20 13.68 -14.31
C GLY A 259 -23.43 14.78 -13.54
N ALA A 260 -22.97 14.48 -12.34
CA ALA A 260 -22.26 15.42 -11.45
C ALA A 260 -20.74 15.50 -11.70
N GLY A 261 -20.25 14.91 -12.79
CA GLY A 261 -18.84 14.83 -13.14
C GLY A 261 -18.26 13.42 -12.95
N LEU A 262 -16.95 13.26 -13.12
CA LEU A 262 -16.30 11.95 -13.03
C LEU A 262 -15.95 11.55 -11.59
N ALA A 263 -15.39 12.46 -10.84
CA ALA A 263 -14.97 12.26 -9.45
C ALA A 263 -14.62 13.59 -8.79
N ARG A 264 -14.61 13.63 -7.47
CA ARG A 264 -14.25 14.80 -6.66
C ARG A 264 -12.81 14.67 -6.18
N LEU A 265 -12.00 15.72 -6.36
CA LEU A 265 -10.67 15.78 -5.77
C LEU A 265 -10.79 15.84 -4.23
N GLN A 266 -10.25 14.85 -3.55
CA GLN A 266 -10.25 14.76 -2.08
C GLN A 266 -8.99 15.33 -1.46
N GLY A 267 -7.86 15.07 -2.08
CA GLY A 267 -6.58 15.50 -1.57
C GLY A 267 -5.60 15.76 -2.71
N PHE A 268 -4.77 16.76 -2.54
CA PHE A 268 -3.72 17.10 -3.46
C PHE A 268 -2.47 17.53 -2.69
N ASN A 269 -1.34 17.01 -3.08
CA ASN A 269 -0.04 17.39 -2.57
C ASN A 269 0.90 17.71 -3.73
N PHE A 270 1.71 18.73 -3.53
CA PHE A 270 2.73 19.15 -4.47
C PHE A 270 4.01 19.43 -3.71
N SER A 271 5.14 18.97 -4.25
CA SER A 271 6.46 19.31 -3.75
C SER A 271 7.42 19.58 -4.89
N ILE A 272 8.27 20.57 -4.71
CA ILE A 272 9.39 20.87 -5.57
C ILE A 272 10.66 20.91 -4.71
N GLY A 273 11.63 20.13 -5.09
CA GLY A 273 12.94 20.07 -4.46
C GLY A 273 14.03 20.48 -5.44
N ARG A 274 15.07 21.11 -4.97
CA ARG A 274 16.28 21.34 -5.76
C ARG A 274 17.44 20.59 -5.13
N ARG A 275 18.12 19.78 -5.92
CA ARG A 275 19.32 19.08 -5.47
C ARG A 275 20.54 19.96 -5.77
N PHE A 276 21.23 20.34 -4.73
CA PHE A 276 22.54 20.94 -4.83
C PHE A 276 23.57 19.81 -4.73
N SER A 277 24.25 19.50 -5.83
CA SER A 277 25.43 18.65 -5.76
C SER A 277 26.64 19.56 -5.78
N ALA A 278 27.49 19.46 -4.75
CA ALA A 278 28.85 19.97 -4.88
C ALA A 278 29.43 19.30 -6.13
N GLY A 279 29.92 20.10 -7.07
CA GLY A 279 30.53 19.57 -8.29
C GLY A 279 31.58 18.53 -7.94
N LYS A 280 31.69 17.48 -8.77
CA LYS A 280 32.78 16.51 -8.57
C LYS A 280 34.08 17.29 -8.43
N PRO A 281 34.85 17.08 -7.35
CA PRO A 281 36.13 17.77 -7.20
C PRO A 281 36.94 17.52 -8.45
N LYS A 282 37.37 18.60 -9.10
CA LYS A 282 38.27 18.48 -10.25
C LYS A 282 39.56 17.89 -9.77
N PRO A 283 40.17 16.91 -10.49
CA PRO A 283 41.45 16.40 -10.16
C PRO A 283 42.44 17.56 -9.93
N LYS A 284 43.06 17.61 -8.78
CA LYS A 284 44.08 18.63 -8.49
C LYS A 284 45.32 18.31 -9.32
N GLU A 285 45.69 19.19 -10.24
CA GLU A 285 47.00 19.12 -10.91
C GLU A 285 48.03 19.88 -10.07
N ASN A 286 49.00 19.16 -9.55
CA ASN A 286 50.15 19.75 -8.93
C ASN A 286 51.35 19.48 -9.84
N LYS A 287 51.83 20.49 -10.52
CA LYS A 287 52.95 20.41 -11.47
C LYS A 287 54.25 19.90 -10.86
N ASN A 288 54.38 19.89 -9.53
CA ASN A 288 55.55 19.47 -8.80
C ASN A 288 55.43 18.11 -8.10
N ALA A 289 54.32 17.42 -8.28
CA ALA A 289 54.07 16.13 -7.68
C ALA A 289 54.36 15.00 -8.66
N SER A 290 54.99 13.91 -8.16
CA SER A 290 55.21 12.71 -8.95
C SER A 290 53.84 12.03 -9.30
N GLU A 291 53.85 11.24 -10.37
CA GLU A 291 52.65 10.54 -10.84
C GLU A 291 52.02 9.64 -9.75
N ALA A 292 52.85 9.03 -8.90
CA ALA A 292 52.42 8.23 -7.76
C ALA A 292 51.71 9.08 -6.67
N GLN A 293 52.23 10.27 -6.40
CA GLN A 293 51.62 11.23 -5.44
C GLN A 293 50.32 11.81 -5.99
N MET A 294 50.24 12.09 -7.31
CA MET A 294 49.02 12.54 -7.95
C MET A 294 47.92 11.46 -7.92
N ASN A 295 48.29 10.20 -8.14
CA ASN A 295 47.32 9.10 -8.04
C ASN A 295 46.83 8.90 -6.60
N GLN A 296 47.64 9.15 -5.60
CA GLN A 296 47.27 9.07 -4.20
C GLN A 296 46.33 10.23 -3.80
N ILE A 297 46.61 11.46 -4.25
CA ILE A 297 45.79 12.64 -4.04
C ILE A 297 44.42 12.46 -4.74
N ASN A 298 44.41 11.91 -5.95
CA ASN A 298 43.17 11.72 -6.72
C ASN A 298 42.37 10.49 -6.28
N ARG A 299 42.96 9.51 -5.56
CA ARG A 299 42.23 8.40 -4.96
C ARG A 299 41.38 8.81 -3.74
N ASN A 300 41.81 9.82 -3.02
CA ASN A 300 41.17 10.28 -1.78
C ASN A 300 40.49 11.62 -1.99
N LEU A 301 40.04 11.91 -3.22
CA LEU A 301 39.32 13.14 -3.56
C LEU A 301 38.02 13.35 -2.75
N ASP A 302 37.40 12.27 -2.33
CA ASP A 302 36.19 12.32 -1.50
C ASP A 302 36.47 12.75 -0.04
N ASP A 303 37.73 12.61 0.45
CA ASP A 303 38.15 13.04 1.79
C ASP A 303 38.44 14.55 1.87
N TYR A 304 38.56 15.24 0.74
CA TYR A 304 38.87 16.67 0.62
C TYR A 304 37.75 17.51 0.04
N VAL A 305 36.51 17.23 0.43
CA VAL A 305 35.39 18.08 0.09
C VAL A 305 35.48 19.35 0.94
N ASP A 306 35.97 20.43 0.33
CA ASP A 306 35.84 21.77 0.91
C ASP A 306 34.36 22.11 1.08
N TRP A 307 33.90 22.13 2.31
CA TRP A 307 32.55 22.54 2.71
C TRP A 307 32.39 24.08 2.66
N ASN A 308 33.00 24.73 1.70
CA ASN A 308 32.70 26.14 1.43
C ASN A 308 31.35 26.24 0.75
N VAL A 309 30.30 26.30 1.60
CA VAL A 309 28.97 26.76 1.18
C VAL A 309 29.05 28.29 1.07
N PRO A 310 28.74 28.90 -0.09
CA PRO A 310 28.61 30.35 -0.19
C PRO A 310 27.37 30.87 0.57
#